data_99e947eb550c71e137d6f5ab7286cbf2
#
_entry.id   99e947eb550c71e137d6f5ab7286cbf2
#
_cell.length_a   1.000
_cell.length_b   1.000
_cell.length_c   1.000
_cell.angle_alpha   90.00
_cell.angle_beta   90.00
_cell.angle_gamma   90.00
#
_symmetry.space_group_name_H-M   'P 1'
#
loop_
_entity.id
_entity.type
_entity.pdbx_description
1 polymer ?
#
loop_
_entity_poly.entity_id
_entity_poly.type
_entity_poly.pdbx_seq_one_letter_code
_entity_poly.pdbx_strand_id
1 'polypeptide(L)'
;DLRMSRGLGDVYKRQVIGAYYDSIMPVDITGYYGSETEASVRSFQKTYGLPETGTVNRATWFDIYRAYDGIIQSIPIDDGEDVILFQGTILKEGMSNDEIKRLQEYLTFINQTYPNIPAVNNTGYFGPVTRSSVLAFQRQFGLPQNGLVGAVTWNEIVGLYSDLKYGFDKRPYQNPGYTIK
;
A
#
# COMPACT_ATOMS: atom_id res chain seq x y z
N ASP A 1 -24.28 -14.63 13.74
CA ASP A 1 -23.59 -13.61 14.50
C ASP A 1 -22.51 -12.91 13.66
N LEU A 2 -22.97 -11.94 12.86
CA LEU A 2 -22.13 -11.20 11.89
C LEU A 2 -21.03 -10.34 12.54
N ARG A 3 -21.08 -10.13 13.85
CA ARG A 3 -20.05 -9.37 14.57
C ARG A 3 -18.81 -10.21 14.86
N MET A 4 -18.96 -11.49 15.16
CA MET A 4 -17.83 -12.41 15.40
C MET A 4 -17.08 -12.75 14.12
N SER A 5 -17.79 -12.98 13.00
CA SER A 5 -17.14 -13.31 11.74
C SER A 5 -16.35 -12.15 11.14
N ARG A 6 -16.79 -10.90 11.37
CA ARG A 6 -16.04 -9.70 10.96
C ARG A 6 -14.76 -9.52 11.79
N GLY A 7 -14.79 -9.83 13.11
CA GLY A 7 -13.62 -9.73 13.97
C GLY A 7 -12.50 -10.70 13.61
N LEU A 8 -12.81 -11.95 13.30
CA LEU A 8 -11.83 -12.98 12.93
C LEU A 8 -11.15 -12.68 11.58
N GLY A 9 -11.92 -12.26 10.59
CA GLY A 9 -11.35 -11.87 9.30
C GLY A 9 -10.45 -10.64 9.40
N ASP A 10 -10.74 -9.73 10.30
CA ASP A 10 -9.97 -8.54 10.57
C ASP A 10 -8.63 -8.86 11.26
N VAL A 11 -8.65 -9.73 12.27
CA VAL A 11 -7.43 -10.19 12.96
C VAL A 11 -6.51 -10.95 12.03
N TYR A 12 -7.05 -11.87 11.22
CA TYR A 12 -6.26 -12.60 10.22
C TYR A 12 -5.57 -11.66 9.22
N LYS A 13 -6.29 -10.69 8.67
CA LYS A 13 -5.72 -9.71 7.74
C LYS A 13 -4.61 -8.91 8.40
N ARG A 14 -4.78 -8.49 9.64
CA ARG A 14 -3.73 -7.77 10.39
C ARG A 14 -2.52 -8.62 10.72
N GLN A 15 -2.67 -9.93 10.95
CA GLN A 15 -1.53 -10.83 11.08
C GLN A 15 -0.70 -10.88 9.80
N VAL A 16 -1.35 -11.04 8.64
CA VAL A 16 -0.65 -11.01 7.34
C VAL A 16 0.05 -9.67 7.15
N ILE A 17 -0.65 -8.55 7.43
CA ILE A 17 -0.08 -7.21 7.32
C ILE A 17 1.09 -7.02 8.30
N GLY A 18 0.96 -7.46 9.55
CA GLY A 18 2.01 -7.38 10.56
C GLY A 18 3.25 -8.24 10.24
N ALA A 19 3.05 -9.40 9.60
CA ALA A 19 4.16 -10.21 9.09
C ALA A 19 4.89 -9.57 7.91
N TYR A 20 4.20 -8.71 7.16
CA TYR A 20 4.75 -8.03 5.98
C TYR A 20 5.34 -6.64 6.30
N TYR A 21 4.89 -5.99 7.37
CA TYR A 21 5.33 -4.67 7.79
C TYR A 21 5.85 -4.69 9.23
N ASP A 22 7.15 -4.55 9.42
CA ASP A 22 7.79 -4.51 10.75
C ASP A 22 7.24 -3.42 11.69
N SER A 23 6.65 -2.35 11.11
CA SER A 23 6.08 -1.24 11.86
C SER A 23 4.68 -1.51 12.43
N ILE A 24 4.05 -2.64 12.05
CA ILE A 24 2.71 -3.01 12.49
C ILE A 24 2.81 -4.19 13.43
N MET A 25 2.37 -4.00 14.67
CA MET A 25 2.43 -5.05 15.70
C MET A 25 1.61 -6.27 15.26
N PRO A 26 2.22 -7.46 15.21
CA PRO A 26 1.46 -8.68 14.99
C PRO A 26 0.49 -8.93 16.15
N VAL A 27 -0.60 -9.66 15.91
CA VAL A 27 -1.62 -9.97 16.90
C VAL A 27 -2.11 -11.40 16.72
N ASP A 28 -2.30 -12.10 17.84
CA ASP A 28 -2.81 -13.47 17.83
C ASP A 28 -4.32 -13.54 17.51
N ILE A 29 -4.74 -14.59 16.81
CA ILE A 29 -6.14 -14.85 16.47
C ILE A 29 -6.82 -15.53 17.67
N THR A 30 -7.23 -14.75 18.64
CA THR A 30 -7.89 -15.24 19.86
C THR A 30 -9.43 -15.19 19.79
N GLY A 31 -9.97 -14.47 18.79
CA GLY A 31 -11.40 -14.15 18.72
C GLY A 31 -11.85 -13.04 19.67
N TYR A 32 -10.95 -12.47 20.45
CA TYR A 32 -11.21 -11.41 21.40
C TYR A 32 -10.51 -10.11 20.97
N TYR A 33 -11.23 -8.98 21.03
CA TYR A 33 -10.67 -7.66 20.79
C TYR A 33 -10.16 -7.07 22.10
N GLY A 34 -8.92 -7.41 22.45
CA GLY A 34 -8.25 -6.95 23.67
C GLY A 34 -7.29 -5.79 23.42
N SER A 35 -6.51 -5.49 24.47
CA SER A 35 -5.49 -4.42 24.44
C SER A 35 -4.43 -4.64 23.35
N GLU A 36 -4.03 -5.87 23.07
CA GLU A 36 -3.06 -6.21 22.01
C GLU A 36 -3.64 -5.92 20.63
N THR A 37 -4.90 -6.29 20.41
CA THR A 37 -5.63 -5.98 19.18
C THR A 37 -5.78 -4.47 18.99
N GLU A 38 -6.11 -3.74 20.04
CA GLU A 38 -6.19 -2.27 20.01
C GLU A 38 -4.83 -1.64 19.69
N ALA A 39 -3.75 -2.11 20.32
CA ALA A 39 -2.40 -1.64 20.06
C ALA A 39 -1.97 -1.90 18.60
N SER A 40 -2.27 -3.09 18.07
CA SER A 40 -2.04 -3.42 16.66
C SER A 40 -2.80 -2.50 15.71
N VAL A 41 -4.08 -2.20 16.00
CA VAL A 41 -4.87 -1.25 15.22
C VAL A 41 -4.29 0.15 15.28
N ARG A 42 -3.85 0.63 16.46
CA ARG A 42 -3.19 1.93 16.58
C ARG A 42 -1.88 1.98 15.79
N SER A 43 -1.06 0.93 15.84
CA SER A 43 0.17 0.88 15.05
C SER A 43 -0.11 0.91 13.55
N PHE A 44 -1.13 0.20 13.08
CA PHE A 44 -1.60 0.29 11.69
C PHE A 44 -2.06 1.71 11.33
N GLN A 45 -2.92 2.29 12.14
CA GLN A 45 -3.44 3.65 11.92
C GLN A 45 -2.31 4.68 11.87
N LYS A 46 -1.36 4.60 12.80
CA LYS A 46 -0.16 5.45 12.80
C LYS A 46 0.66 5.28 11.52
N THR A 47 0.92 4.04 11.13
CA THR A 47 1.72 3.70 9.96
C THR A 47 1.09 4.24 8.68
N TYR A 48 -0.26 4.22 8.59
CA TYR A 48 -1.02 4.70 7.44
C TYR A 48 -1.49 6.16 7.56
N GLY A 49 -1.04 6.90 8.58
CA GLY A 49 -1.42 8.30 8.79
C GLY A 49 -2.90 8.51 9.10
N LEU A 50 -3.57 7.50 9.66
CA LEU A 50 -4.95 7.57 10.09
C LEU A 50 -5.04 8.07 11.54
N PRO A 51 -6.21 8.57 11.99
CA PRO A 51 -6.43 8.87 13.39
C PRO A 51 -6.21 7.62 14.27
N GLU A 52 -5.29 7.72 15.25
CA GLU A 52 -4.87 6.62 16.13
C GLU A 52 -5.91 6.30 17.20
N THR A 53 -7.13 5.94 16.80
CA THR A 53 -8.26 5.68 17.72
C THR A 53 -8.18 4.30 18.39
N GLY A 54 -7.43 3.37 17.82
CA GLY A 54 -7.41 1.98 18.24
C GLY A 54 -8.69 1.20 17.89
N THR A 55 -9.63 1.82 17.18
CA THR A 55 -10.88 1.19 16.74
C THR A 55 -10.93 1.04 15.23
N VAL A 56 -11.49 -0.08 14.77
CA VAL A 56 -11.67 -0.33 13.34
C VAL A 56 -13.03 0.22 12.91
N ASN A 57 -13.05 1.46 12.43
CA ASN A 57 -14.21 2.03 11.75
C ASN A 57 -14.21 1.63 10.25
N ARG A 58 -15.21 2.10 9.51
CA ARG A 58 -15.35 1.75 8.07
C ARG A 58 -14.13 2.17 7.26
N ALA A 59 -13.54 3.33 7.50
CA ALA A 59 -12.36 3.81 6.79
C ALA A 59 -11.14 2.93 7.12
N THR A 60 -10.85 2.73 8.41
CA THR A 60 -9.76 1.84 8.86
C THR A 60 -9.92 0.42 8.29
N TRP A 61 -11.17 -0.10 8.23
CA TRP A 61 -11.43 -1.41 7.63
C TRP A 61 -11.06 -1.47 6.16
N PHE A 62 -11.43 -0.47 5.38
CA PHE A 62 -11.08 -0.42 3.95
C PHE A 62 -9.58 -0.34 3.73
N ASP A 63 -8.87 0.42 4.55
CA ASP A 63 -7.40 0.54 4.45
C ASP A 63 -6.70 -0.77 4.86
N ILE A 64 -7.18 -1.47 5.91
CA ILE A 64 -6.71 -2.82 6.27
C ILE A 64 -6.97 -3.79 5.11
N TYR A 65 -8.17 -3.77 4.53
CA TYR A 65 -8.50 -4.65 3.41
C TYR A 65 -7.60 -4.38 2.20
N ARG A 66 -7.39 -3.12 1.84
CA ARG A 66 -6.51 -2.74 0.71
C ARG A 66 -5.07 -3.13 0.95
N ALA A 67 -4.55 -2.92 2.17
CA ALA A 67 -3.20 -3.33 2.53
C ALA A 67 -3.02 -4.85 2.40
N TYR A 68 -3.97 -5.61 2.92
CA TYR A 68 -3.98 -7.07 2.79
C TYR A 68 -4.07 -7.52 1.33
N ASP A 69 -5.00 -6.96 0.57
CA ASP A 69 -5.20 -7.28 -0.84
C ASP A 69 -3.94 -6.97 -1.66
N GLY A 70 -3.31 -5.82 -1.41
CA GLY A 70 -2.03 -5.45 -2.02
C GLY A 70 -0.90 -6.45 -1.72
N ILE A 71 -0.83 -6.96 -0.48
CA ILE A 71 0.15 -7.99 -0.11
C ILE A 71 -0.14 -9.30 -0.88
N ILE A 72 -1.38 -9.75 -0.88
CA ILE A 72 -1.75 -11.00 -1.58
C ILE A 72 -1.48 -10.90 -3.08
N GLN A 73 -1.78 -9.77 -3.70
CA GLN A 73 -1.50 -9.54 -5.12
C GLN A 73 0.00 -9.35 -5.43
N SER A 74 0.81 -8.98 -4.42
CA SER A 74 2.26 -8.86 -4.57
C SER A 74 3.00 -10.20 -4.47
N ILE A 75 2.32 -11.26 -4.04
CA ILE A 75 2.91 -12.60 -4.03
C ILE A 75 3.09 -13.08 -5.48
N PRO A 76 4.32 -13.39 -5.94
CA PRO A 76 4.53 -13.74 -7.33
C PRO A 76 3.74 -14.99 -7.70
N ILE A 77 3.01 -14.91 -8.79
CA ILE A 77 2.70 -16.10 -9.57
C ILE A 77 3.96 -16.30 -10.42
N ASP A 78 4.65 -17.41 -10.22
CA ASP A 78 5.89 -17.76 -10.91
C ASP A 78 5.60 -17.95 -12.43
N ASP A 79 5.65 -16.85 -13.17
CA ASP A 79 5.50 -16.81 -14.61
C ASP A 79 6.74 -16.24 -15.33
N GLY A 80 7.86 -16.17 -14.61
CA GLY A 80 9.19 -15.87 -15.16
C GLY A 80 9.47 -14.41 -15.48
N GLU A 81 8.64 -13.46 -15.03
CA GLU A 81 8.94 -12.03 -15.11
C GLU A 81 9.47 -11.48 -13.79
N ASP A 82 10.49 -10.62 -13.85
CA ASP A 82 11.05 -9.91 -12.68
C ASP A 82 10.03 -8.92 -12.09
N VAL A 83 9.06 -9.44 -11.37
CA VAL A 83 8.13 -8.60 -10.60
C VAL A 83 8.88 -8.02 -9.41
N ILE A 84 9.02 -6.70 -9.37
CA ILE A 84 9.65 -6.01 -8.24
C ILE A 84 8.64 -5.98 -7.09
N LEU A 85 8.79 -6.94 -6.20
CA LEU A 85 7.94 -7.07 -5.02
C LEU A 85 8.14 -5.90 -4.06
N PHE A 86 7.07 -5.56 -3.36
CA PHE A 86 7.15 -4.68 -2.20
C PHE A 86 8.02 -5.33 -1.11
N GLN A 87 9.05 -4.61 -0.64
CA GLN A 87 10.06 -5.14 0.29
C GLN A 87 9.63 -5.12 1.78
N GLY A 88 8.36 -4.84 2.07
CA GLY A 88 7.83 -4.85 3.43
C GLY A 88 8.01 -3.53 4.20
N THR A 89 8.82 -2.59 3.72
CA THR A 89 9.06 -1.30 4.37
C THR A 89 8.18 -0.21 3.79
N ILE A 90 7.37 0.46 4.61
CA ILE A 90 6.62 1.63 4.17
C ILE A 90 7.56 2.79 3.94
N LEU A 91 7.66 3.24 2.68
CA LEU A 91 8.45 4.41 2.32
C LEU A 91 7.71 5.69 2.66
N LYS A 92 8.41 6.60 3.32
CA LYS A 92 7.86 7.88 3.80
C LYS A 92 8.91 8.98 3.80
N GLU A 93 8.44 10.21 3.91
CA GLU A 93 9.31 11.39 4.00
C GLU A 93 10.36 11.25 5.10
N GLY A 94 11.60 11.65 4.78
CA GLY A 94 12.79 11.55 5.64
C GLY A 94 13.63 10.29 5.44
N MET A 95 13.14 9.28 4.70
CA MET A 95 13.88 8.05 4.44
C MET A 95 14.82 8.19 3.23
N SER A 96 15.88 7.36 3.22
CA SER A 96 16.80 7.25 2.09
C SER A 96 17.20 5.78 1.87
N ASN A 97 16.97 5.26 0.67
CA ASN A 97 17.39 3.92 0.24
C ASN A 97 17.25 3.75 -1.28
N ASP A 98 17.64 2.57 -1.79
CA ASP A 98 17.56 2.27 -3.22
C ASP A 98 16.12 2.03 -3.71
N GLU A 99 15.21 1.62 -2.83
CA GLU A 99 13.79 1.48 -3.17
C GLU A 99 13.16 2.84 -3.47
N ILE A 100 13.58 3.89 -2.75
CA ILE A 100 13.16 5.26 -3.02
C ILE A 100 13.69 5.76 -4.37
N LYS A 101 14.90 5.36 -4.78
CA LYS A 101 15.39 5.65 -6.14
C LYS A 101 14.48 5.03 -7.19
N ARG A 102 14.11 3.76 -7.03
CA ARG A 102 13.20 3.07 -7.96
C ARG A 102 11.82 3.73 -7.98
N LEU A 103 11.27 4.06 -6.82
CA LEU A 103 10.03 4.81 -6.71
C LEU A 103 10.08 6.12 -7.50
N GLN A 104 11.16 6.88 -7.35
CA GLN A 104 11.37 8.16 -8.04
C GLN A 104 11.49 7.99 -9.54
N GLU A 105 12.17 6.94 -9.99
CA GLU A 105 12.26 6.56 -11.40
C GLU A 105 10.87 6.25 -11.98
N TYR A 106 10.09 5.41 -11.29
CA TYR A 106 8.75 5.04 -11.74
C TYR A 106 7.81 6.24 -11.82
N LEU A 107 7.78 7.08 -10.78
CA LEU A 107 6.94 8.30 -10.76
C LEU A 107 7.33 9.28 -11.87
N THR A 108 8.62 9.42 -12.14
CA THR A 108 9.12 10.29 -13.23
C THR A 108 8.75 9.74 -14.60
N PHE A 109 8.79 8.42 -14.78
CA PHE A 109 8.32 7.79 -16.01
C PHE A 109 6.81 7.95 -16.20
N ILE A 110 6.03 7.74 -15.14
CA ILE A 110 4.57 7.89 -15.13
C ILE A 110 4.16 9.34 -15.43
N ASN A 111 4.94 10.34 -14.97
CA ASN A 111 4.70 11.75 -15.28
C ASN A 111 4.61 12.03 -16.78
N GLN A 112 5.28 11.29 -17.63
CA GLN A 112 5.25 11.48 -19.09
C GLN A 112 3.82 11.28 -19.66
N THR A 113 3.05 10.38 -19.06
CA THR A 113 1.66 10.11 -19.45
C THR A 113 0.66 10.85 -18.55
N TYR A 114 1.01 11.07 -17.29
CA TYR A 114 0.17 11.74 -16.29
C TYR A 114 0.87 12.99 -15.74
N PRO A 115 0.86 14.13 -16.46
CA PRO A 115 1.62 15.34 -16.10
C PRO A 115 1.18 15.98 -14.77
N ASN A 116 -0.01 15.66 -14.28
CA ASN A 116 -0.52 16.08 -12.97
C ASN A 116 0.16 15.36 -11.78
N ILE A 117 0.94 14.30 -12.05
CA ILE A 117 1.82 13.66 -11.07
C ILE A 117 3.22 14.25 -11.25
N PRO A 118 3.73 15.08 -10.32
CA PRO A 118 5.01 15.76 -10.49
C PRO A 118 6.17 14.79 -10.73
N ALA A 119 7.04 15.09 -11.70
CA ALA A 119 8.29 14.37 -11.87
C ALA A 119 9.20 14.58 -10.65
N VAL A 120 10.01 13.59 -10.32
CA VAL A 120 10.87 13.58 -9.13
C VAL A 120 12.31 13.27 -9.54
N ASN A 121 13.28 14.04 -9.01
CA ASN A 121 14.68 13.72 -9.19
C ASN A 121 15.04 12.40 -8.48
N ASN A 122 15.80 11.55 -9.16
CA ASN A 122 16.24 10.25 -8.63
C ASN A 122 17.40 10.40 -7.64
N THR A 123 17.08 10.87 -6.43
CA THR A 123 18.06 11.18 -5.36
C THR A 123 18.22 10.04 -4.37
N GLY A 124 17.26 9.13 -4.29
CA GLY A 124 17.16 8.12 -3.24
C GLY A 124 16.70 8.67 -1.89
N TYR A 125 16.41 9.98 -1.78
CA TYR A 125 15.85 10.61 -0.59
C TYR A 125 14.36 10.93 -0.80
N PHE A 126 13.52 10.45 0.11
CA PHE A 126 12.08 10.73 0.11
C PHE A 126 11.84 12.12 0.71
N GLY A 127 12.00 13.14 -0.10
CA GLY A 127 11.78 14.53 0.29
C GLY A 127 10.35 15.01 0.02
N PRO A 128 10.07 16.30 0.28
CA PRO A 128 8.75 16.91 0.06
C PRO A 128 8.24 16.77 -1.38
N VAL A 129 9.13 16.84 -2.37
CA VAL A 129 8.76 16.66 -3.79
C VAL A 129 8.30 15.23 -4.07
N THR A 130 9.03 14.23 -3.55
CA THR A 130 8.63 12.82 -3.66
C THR A 130 7.28 12.60 -3.01
N ARG A 131 7.08 13.15 -1.80
CA ARG A 131 5.80 13.07 -1.09
C ARG A 131 4.65 13.71 -1.88
N SER A 132 4.88 14.87 -2.49
CA SER A 132 3.88 15.56 -3.32
C SER A 132 3.49 14.72 -4.54
N SER A 133 4.48 14.08 -5.19
CA SER A 133 4.24 13.18 -6.33
C SER A 133 3.43 11.95 -5.91
N VAL A 134 3.77 11.32 -4.77
CA VAL A 134 3.00 10.19 -4.21
C VAL A 134 1.57 10.60 -3.90
N LEU A 135 1.34 11.76 -3.27
CA LEU A 135 -0.01 12.28 -3.00
C LEU A 135 -0.80 12.52 -4.28
N ALA A 136 -0.17 13.08 -5.31
CA ALA A 136 -0.80 13.29 -6.62
C ALA A 136 -1.16 11.95 -7.27
N PHE A 137 -0.27 10.95 -7.21
CA PHE A 137 -0.54 9.59 -7.68
C PHE A 137 -1.73 8.97 -6.93
N GLN A 138 -1.69 8.99 -5.60
CA GLN A 138 -2.77 8.44 -4.77
C GLN A 138 -4.12 9.11 -5.09
N ARG A 139 -4.14 10.43 -5.30
CA ARG A 139 -5.35 11.16 -5.72
C ARG A 139 -5.84 10.71 -7.09
N GLN A 140 -4.93 10.59 -8.05
CA GLN A 140 -5.26 10.22 -9.44
C GLN A 140 -5.90 8.82 -9.51
N PHE A 141 -5.41 7.88 -8.71
CA PHE A 141 -5.83 6.48 -8.75
C PHE A 141 -6.78 6.08 -7.59
N GLY A 142 -7.33 7.06 -6.86
CA GLY A 142 -8.35 6.81 -5.82
C GLY A 142 -7.81 6.07 -4.59
N LEU A 143 -6.49 6.14 -4.34
CA LEU A 143 -5.85 5.54 -3.18
C LEU A 143 -5.94 6.47 -1.96
N PRO A 144 -5.74 5.96 -0.72
CA PRO A 144 -5.63 6.79 0.47
C PRO A 144 -4.53 7.85 0.31
N GLN A 145 -4.89 9.14 0.39
CA GLN A 145 -3.98 10.28 0.18
C GLN A 145 -3.20 10.59 1.47
N ASN A 146 -2.32 9.69 1.88
CA ASN A 146 -1.50 9.83 3.09
C ASN A 146 -0.02 10.18 2.80
N GLY A 147 0.40 10.10 1.54
CA GLY A 147 1.79 10.34 1.14
C GLY A 147 2.76 9.23 1.56
N LEU A 148 2.24 8.06 1.93
CA LEU A 148 3.01 6.89 2.29
C LEU A 148 2.99 5.87 1.13
N VAL A 149 4.09 5.18 0.91
CA VAL A 149 4.16 4.11 -0.09
C VAL A 149 4.27 2.78 0.64
N GLY A 150 3.11 2.18 0.89
CA GLY A 150 2.97 0.80 1.35
C GLY A 150 2.70 -0.13 0.16
N ALA A 151 2.41 -1.42 0.43
CA ALA A 151 2.22 -2.44 -0.60
C ALA A 151 1.20 -2.03 -1.67
N VAL A 152 0.05 -1.48 -1.28
CA VAL A 152 -0.99 -1.06 -2.23
C VAL A 152 -0.47 0.03 -3.17
N THR A 153 0.09 1.12 -2.62
CA THR A 153 0.60 2.23 -3.43
C THR A 153 1.78 1.78 -4.28
N TRP A 154 2.68 0.95 -3.74
CA TRP A 154 3.82 0.40 -4.48
C TRP A 154 3.35 -0.42 -5.68
N ASN A 155 2.44 -1.38 -5.46
CA ASN A 155 1.96 -2.27 -6.51
C ASN A 155 1.22 -1.52 -7.62
N GLU A 156 0.42 -0.51 -7.27
CA GLU A 156 -0.25 0.34 -8.27
C GLU A 156 0.77 1.15 -9.09
N ILE A 157 1.83 1.69 -8.44
CA ILE A 157 2.90 2.42 -9.14
C ILE A 157 3.66 1.47 -10.08
N VAL A 158 4.06 0.30 -9.59
CA VAL A 158 4.81 -0.70 -10.38
C VAL A 158 3.96 -1.25 -11.51
N GLY A 159 2.69 -1.58 -11.23
CA GLY A 159 1.76 -2.06 -12.26
C GLY A 159 1.57 -1.04 -13.38
N LEU A 160 1.30 0.21 -13.04
CA LEU A 160 1.16 1.28 -14.04
C LEU A 160 2.45 1.53 -14.82
N TYR A 161 3.60 1.55 -14.14
CA TYR A 161 4.91 1.70 -14.79
C TYR A 161 5.14 0.58 -15.81
N SER A 162 4.86 -0.67 -15.43
CA SER A 162 4.98 -1.84 -16.29
C SER A 162 4.05 -1.77 -17.50
N ASP A 163 2.78 -1.41 -17.26
CA ASP A 163 1.78 -1.23 -18.33
C ASP A 163 2.22 -0.17 -19.36
N LEU A 164 2.72 0.96 -18.88
CA LEU A 164 3.16 2.07 -19.72
C LEU A 164 4.47 1.76 -20.46
N LYS A 165 5.38 1.03 -19.83
CA LYS A 165 6.71 0.73 -20.38
C LYS A 165 6.68 -0.43 -21.35
N TYR A 166 5.92 -1.48 -21.04
CA TYR A 166 5.93 -2.74 -21.80
C TYR A 166 4.66 -3.00 -22.58
N GLY A 167 3.61 -2.19 -22.40
CA GLY A 167 2.35 -2.32 -23.12
C GLY A 167 1.58 -3.60 -22.80
N PHE A 168 1.74 -4.12 -21.59
CA PHE A 168 1.02 -5.32 -21.18
C PHE A 168 -0.44 -5.01 -20.93
N ASP A 169 -1.32 -5.74 -21.60
CA ASP A 169 -2.74 -5.78 -21.28
C ASP A 169 -2.90 -6.24 -19.82
N LYS A 170 -3.62 -5.45 -19.03
CA LYS A 170 -3.91 -5.76 -17.63
C LYS A 170 -4.48 -7.16 -17.53
N ARG A 171 -3.85 -8.03 -16.75
CA ARG A 171 -4.41 -9.36 -16.45
C ARG A 171 -5.74 -9.17 -15.73
N PRO A 172 -6.77 -10.00 -16.01
CA PRO A 172 -8.14 -9.82 -15.50
C PRO A 172 -8.26 -9.71 -13.96
N TYR A 173 -7.23 -10.09 -13.20
CA TYR A 173 -7.17 -10.07 -11.74
C TYR A 173 -6.19 -9.03 -11.17
N GLN A 174 -5.45 -8.29 -11.98
CA GLN A 174 -4.55 -7.20 -11.54
C GLN A 174 -5.31 -5.90 -11.24
N ASN A 175 -6.55 -5.81 -11.64
CA ASN A 175 -7.50 -4.79 -11.19
C ASN A 175 -8.79 -5.48 -10.81
N PRO A 176 -9.03 -5.78 -9.54
CA PRO A 176 -10.35 -6.20 -9.10
C PRO A 176 -11.31 -5.01 -9.28
N GLY A 177 -11.93 -4.94 -10.47
CA GLY A 177 -13.25 -4.38 -10.64
C GLY A 177 -13.50 -2.95 -10.16
N TYR A 178 -12.68 -1.98 -10.50
CA TYR A 178 -13.17 -0.60 -10.58
C TYR A 178 -13.60 -0.31 -12.02
N THR A 179 -14.69 -0.92 -12.43
CA THR A 179 -15.48 -0.39 -13.54
C THR A 179 -16.18 0.84 -12.96
N ILE A 180 -15.63 2.01 -13.17
CA ILE A 180 -16.38 3.27 -13.02
C ILE A 180 -17.42 3.22 -14.12
N LYS A 181 -18.68 2.97 -13.74
CA LYS A 181 -19.86 3.29 -14.55
C LYS A 181 -20.25 4.71 -14.29
#